data_2c5d439e628774761b80e048af4f6320
#
_entry.id   2c5d439e628774761b80e048af4f6320
#
_cell.length_a   1.000
_cell.length_b   1.000
_cell.length_c   1.000
_cell.angle_alpha   90.00
_cell.angle_beta   90.00
_cell.angle_gamma   90.00
#
_symmetry.space_group_name_H-M   'P 1'
#
loop_
_entity.id
_entity.type
_entity.pdbx_description
1 polymer ?
#
loop_
_entity_poly.entity_id
_entity_poly.type
_entity_poly.pdbx_seq_one_letter_code
_entity_poly.pdbx_strand_id
1 'polypeptide(L)'
;MGKMETIKTKIKRMGLKQKTVMFTMLFFLFVVILSSVTFFFIYKNMRKETIEKAMDSVVRQKKDEIEGYFDNLETLAYSLGYSAWMQTLTQKSSLAPSTMQEIEQGIKDFLTSVVNMNGDMKLAAIMENGIRLNSPSGYLDYSIDLKQEDWYPEFMRHGKYIEEGEGKGVYTKGTGWYLNIYYPINNQYSMRQEGILVITIPHSGVLSMADMGIDGEYMRLKNEKGVVIADKIPEKVQNEVEKGISVYNVRNEDIDIGGKTWQMEIVLDTASLVVDSRNIWIGFTMVLLLGALFFVLAAVLFSRYLTVPILQCRDSMIKIRNNQMGINMENHYHDEIGEMIDGFNEMSDSILDLIEKNKIISTLQKETEYQMLLQQINPHFLYNTLEIINGLILSKKETEAVAVCETLGQIFH
;
A
#
# COMPACT_ATOMS: atom_id res chain seq x y z
N MET A 1 -27.67 -26.26 3.72
CA MET A 1 -27.43 -27.39 2.80
C MET A 1 -28.15 -27.24 1.45
N GLY A 2 -29.44 -26.88 1.37
CA GLY A 2 -30.19 -26.78 0.11
C GLY A 2 -29.71 -25.79 -0.97
N LYS A 3 -29.14 -24.61 -0.60
CA LYS A 3 -28.62 -23.64 -1.58
C LYS A 3 -27.39 -24.14 -2.34
N MET A 4 -26.52 -24.91 -1.70
CA MET A 4 -25.30 -25.42 -2.33
C MET A 4 -25.59 -26.58 -3.30
N GLU A 5 -26.60 -27.39 -3.03
CA GLU A 5 -27.09 -28.43 -3.95
C GLU A 5 -27.78 -27.83 -5.18
N THR A 6 -28.56 -26.77 -4.99
CA THR A 6 -29.21 -26.05 -6.09
C THR A 6 -28.19 -25.41 -7.04
N ILE A 7 -27.08 -24.86 -6.50
CA ILE A 7 -25.99 -24.28 -7.31
C ILE A 7 -25.25 -25.40 -8.06
N LYS A 8 -24.92 -26.51 -7.44
CA LYS A 8 -24.28 -27.68 -8.09
C LYS A 8 -25.13 -28.22 -9.26
N THR A 9 -26.45 -28.29 -9.07
CA THR A 9 -27.36 -28.78 -10.09
C THR A 9 -27.48 -27.80 -11.25
N LYS A 10 -27.47 -26.49 -10.97
CA LYS A 10 -27.52 -25.44 -12.00
C LYS A 10 -26.21 -25.42 -12.84
N ILE A 11 -25.05 -25.56 -12.18
CA ILE A 11 -23.74 -25.65 -12.87
C ILE A 11 -23.66 -26.91 -13.75
N LYS A 12 -24.18 -28.06 -13.30
CA LYS A 12 -24.21 -29.28 -14.13
C LYS A 12 -25.00 -29.12 -15.42
N ARG A 13 -26.07 -28.31 -15.41
CA ARG A 13 -26.94 -28.06 -16.57
C ARG A 13 -26.40 -27.01 -17.53
N MET A 14 -25.37 -26.24 -17.15
CA MET A 14 -24.75 -25.23 -18.02
C MET A 14 -23.95 -25.88 -19.13
N GLY A 15 -23.99 -25.29 -20.33
CA GLY A 15 -23.14 -25.71 -21.43
C GLY A 15 -21.64 -25.43 -21.18
N LEU A 16 -20.77 -26.12 -21.91
CA LEU A 16 -19.30 -26.03 -21.74
C LEU A 16 -18.82 -24.57 -21.79
N LYS A 17 -19.24 -23.80 -22.80
CA LYS A 17 -18.92 -22.38 -22.96
C LYS A 17 -19.30 -21.54 -21.73
N GLN A 18 -20.50 -21.76 -21.17
CA GLN A 18 -20.97 -21.05 -19.98
C GLN A 18 -20.17 -21.43 -18.74
N LYS A 19 -19.81 -22.70 -18.57
CA LYS A 19 -18.94 -23.16 -17.49
C LYS A 19 -17.56 -22.51 -17.56
N THR A 20 -16.94 -22.51 -18.74
CA THR A 20 -15.62 -21.92 -18.95
C THR A 20 -15.63 -20.42 -18.59
N VAL A 21 -16.61 -19.66 -19.10
CA VAL A 21 -16.76 -18.22 -18.78
C VAL A 21 -16.99 -18.01 -17.28
N MET A 22 -17.80 -18.85 -16.65
CA MET A 22 -18.06 -18.75 -15.21
C MET A 22 -16.78 -19.01 -14.39
N PHE A 23 -16.02 -20.07 -14.70
CA PHE A 23 -14.78 -20.39 -13.99
C PHE A 23 -13.70 -19.31 -14.20
N THR A 24 -13.56 -18.80 -15.42
CA THR A 24 -12.62 -17.70 -15.69
C THR A 24 -13.01 -16.43 -14.93
N MET A 25 -14.31 -16.08 -14.88
CA MET A 25 -14.79 -14.95 -14.07
C MET A 25 -14.52 -15.14 -12.57
N LEU A 26 -14.78 -16.33 -12.03
CA LEU A 26 -14.51 -16.61 -10.62
C LEU A 26 -13.02 -16.54 -10.28
N PHE A 27 -12.18 -17.05 -11.17
CA PHE A 27 -10.73 -16.97 -10.99
C PHE A 27 -10.24 -15.51 -11.06
N PHE A 28 -10.75 -14.73 -12.01
CA PHE A 28 -10.44 -13.30 -12.07
C PHE A 28 -10.86 -12.56 -10.80
N LEU A 29 -12.08 -12.80 -10.32
CA LEU A 29 -12.58 -12.20 -9.08
C LEU A 29 -11.68 -12.57 -7.88
N PHE A 30 -11.24 -13.82 -7.79
CA PHE A 30 -10.30 -14.26 -6.77
C PHE A 30 -8.97 -13.50 -6.83
N VAL A 31 -8.39 -13.35 -8.02
CA VAL A 31 -7.14 -12.60 -8.24
C VAL A 31 -7.30 -11.12 -7.86
N VAL A 32 -8.42 -10.49 -8.23
CA VAL A 32 -8.72 -9.10 -7.87
C VAL A 32 -8.85 -8.92 -6.36
N ILE A 33 -9.56 -9.82 -5.68
CA ILE A 33 -9.70 -9.79 -4.21
C ILE A 33 -8.32 -9.96 -3.56
N LEU A 34 -7.54 -10.95 -3.99
CA LEU A 34 -6.21 -11.22 -3.44
C LEU A 34 -5.27 -10.03 -3.63
N SER A 35 -5.23 -9.44 -4.82
CA SER A 35 -4.39 -8.27 -5.11
C SER A 35 -4.85 -7.04 -4.32
N SER A 36 -6.16 -6.84 -4.13
CA SER A 36 -6.71 -5.73 -3.35
C SER A 36 -6.37 -5.87 -1.86
N VAL A 37 -6.46 -7.08 -1.31
CA VAL A 37 -6.06 -7.35 0.08
C VAL A 37 -4.55 -7.14 0.27
N THR A 38 -3.74 -7.65 -0.64
CA THR A 38 -2.28 -7.48 -0.59
C THR A 38 -1.90 -6.00 -0.70
N PHE A 39 -2.50 -5.27 -1.65
CA PHE A 39 -2.30 -3.84 -1.79
C PHE A 39 -2.68 -3.06 -0.53
N PHE A 40 -3.82 -3.38 0.09
CA PHE A 40 -4.26 -2.74 1.34
C PHE A 40 -3.23 -2.92 2.46
N PHE A 41 -2.68 -4.13 2.64
CA PHE A 41 -1.65 -4.38 3.65
C PHE A 41 -0.34 -3.65 3.36
N ILE A 42 0.13 -3.68 2.11
CA ILE A 42 1.34 -2.95 1.69
C ILE A 42 1.15 -1.45 1.91
N TYR A 43 0.03 -0.88 1.46
CA TYR A 43 -0.27 0.53 1.62
C TYR A 43 -0.33 0.96 3.10
N LYS A 44 -1.00 0.16 3.94
CA LYS A 44 -1.07 0.41 5.39
C LYS A 44 0.31 0.43 6.04
N ASN A 45 1.17 -0.53 5.70
CA ASN A 45 2.52 -0.61 6.25
C ASN A 45 3.42 0.54 5.75
N MET A 46 3.38 0.85 4.46
CA MET A 46 4.11 1.99 3.89
C MET A 46 3.68 3.31 4.54
N ARG A 47 2.37 3.51 4.73
CA ARG A 47 1.85 4.71 5.39
C ARG A 47 2.38 4.83 6.82
N LYS A 48 2.34 3.74 7.59
CA LYS A 48 2.86 3.72 8.97
C LYS A 48 4.35 4.07 9.00
N GLU A 49 5.15 3.44 8.16
CA GLU A 49 6.59 3.69 8.08
C GLU A 49 6.91 5.13 7.65
N THR A 50 6.16 5.69 6.70
CA THR A 50 6.32 7.09 6.26
C THR A 50 6.03 8.06 7.40
N ILE A 51 4.93 7.84 8.15
CA ILE A 51 4.56 8.67 9.29
C ILE A 51 5.62 8.60 10.39
N GLU A 52 6.12 7.39 10.72
CA GLU A 52 7.16 7.22 11.74
C GLU A 52 8.47 7.92 11.33
N LYS A 53 8.92 7.75 10.09
CA LYS A 53 10.12 8.44 9.58
C LYS A 53 9.98 9.96 9.58
N ALA A 54 8.82 10.48 9.19
CA ALA A 54 8.54 11.90 9.25
C ALA A 54 8.57 12.41 10.69
N MET A 55 7.90 11.72 11.61
CA MET A 55 7.91 12.07 13.02
C MET A 55 9.33 12.05 13.60
N ASP A 56 10.12 10.99 13.35
CA ASP A 56 11.50 10.88 13.83
C ASP A 56 12.37 12.03 13.28
N SER A 57 12.16 12.43 12.02
CA SER A 57 12.88 13.55 11.42
C SER A 57 12.52 14.88 12.07
N VAL A 58 11.22 15.14 12.25
CA VAL A 58 10.71 16.38 12.87
C VAL A 58 11.18 16.48 14.32
N VAL A 59 11.05 15.41 15.09
CA VAL A 59 11.49 15.34 16.49
C VAL A 59 12.98 15.62 16.60
N ARG A 60 13.79 14.93 15.81
CA ARG A 60 15.25 15.11 15.81
C ARG A 60 15.65 16.53 15.44
N GLN A 61 15.09 17.04 14.34
CA GLN A 61 15.39 18.40 13.88
C GLN A 61 15.07 19.43 14.96
N LYS A 62 13.92 19.31 15.61
CA LYS A 62 13.49 20.28 16.61
C LYS A 62 14.28 20.15 17.91
N LYS A 63 14.62 18.92 18.32
CA LYS A 63 15.51 18.66 19.44
C LYS A 63 16.87 19.30 19.20
N ASP A 64 17.50 19.04 18.06
CA ASP A 64 18.81 19.59 17.71
C ASP A 64 18.77 21.13 17.64
N GLU A 65 17.67 21.71 17.16
CA GLU A 65 17.45 23.16 17.12
C GLU A 65 17.41 23.77 18.52
N ILE A 66 16.63 23.19 19.44
CA ILE A 66 16.47 23.71 20.79
C ILE A 66 17.75 23.50 21.62
N GLU A 67 18.31 22.30 21.64
CA GLU A 67 19.55 22.00 22.34
C GLU A 67 20.69 22.88 21.80
N GLY A 68 20.82 22.99 20.48
CA GLY A 68 21.82 23.85 19.83
C GLY A 68 21.62 25.35 20.13
N TYR A 69 20.37 25.81 20.34
CA TYR A 69 20.14 27.18 20.77
C TYR A 69 20.70 27.42 22.18
N PHE A 70 20.50 26.52 23.13
CA PHE A 70 21.03 26.65 24.49
C PHE A 70 22.55 26.47 24.55
N ASP A 71 23.15 25.61 23.75
CA ASP A 71 24.59 25.46 23.60
C ASP A 71 25.24 26.73 23.04
N ASN A 72 24.58 27.37 22.07
CA ASN A 72 25.01 28.66 21.55
C ASN A 72 24.94 29.77 22.61
N LEU A 73 23.88 29.78 23.45
CA LEU A 73 23.78 30.73 24.56
C LEU A 73 24.90 30.51 25.56
N GLU A 74 25.25 29.29 25.89
CA GLU A 74 26.36 28.96 26.76
C GLU A 74 27.70 29.47 26.21
N THR A 75 27.97 29.17 24.92
CA THR A 75 29.14 29.68 24.22
C THR A 75 29.20 31.19 24.20
N LEU A 76 28.06 31.85 23.96
CA LEU A 76 27.94 33.29 24.02
C LEU A 76 28.26 33.84 25.42
N ALA A 77 27.71 33.21 26.48
CA ALA A 77 27.92 33.61 27.87
C ALA A 77 29.40 33.57 28.25
N TYR A 78 30.09 32.47 27.90
CA TYR A 78 31.52 32.37 28.17
C TYR A 78 32.32 33.39 27.33
N SER A 79 31.98 33.59 26.06
CA SER A 79 32.63 34.60 25.22
C SER A 79 32.47 36.02 25.79
N LEU A 80 31.27 36.34 26.28
CA LEU A 80 31.00 37.61 26.98
C LEU A 80 31.80 37.74 28.28
N GLY A 81 31.78 36.70 29.14
CA GLY A 81 32.50 36.68 30.38
C GLY A 81 34.01 36.89 30.24
N TYR A 82 34.61 36.34 29.19
CA TYR A 82 36.03 36.51 28.88
C TYR A 82 36.35 37.68 27.95
N SER A 83 35.40 38.49 27.57
CA SER A 83 35.67 39.69 26.77
C SER A 83 36.55 40.70 27.47
N ALA A 84 37.40 41.41 26.72
CA ALA A 84 38.33 42.42 27.30
C ALA A 84 37.64 43.46 28.16
N TRP A 85 36.41 43.86 27.79
CA TRP A 85 35.59 44.79 28.56
C TRP A 85 35.17 44.20 29.91
N MET A 86 34.66 42.95 29.90
CA MET A 86 34.21 42.29 31.10
C MET A 86 35.38 42.01 32.06
N GLN A 87 36.54 41.59 31.51
CA GLN A 87 37.76 41.36 32.24
C GLN A 87 38.37 42.64 32.85
N THR A 88 38.18 43.78 32.23
CA THR A 88 38.57 45.06 32.83
C THR A 88 37.78 45.39 34.08
N LEU A 89 36.47 45.05 34.12
CA LEU A 89 35.63 45.20 35.31
C LEU A 89 36.03 44.25 36.44
N THR A 90 36.57 43.08 36.19
CA THR A 90 37.01 42.14 37.21
C THR A 90 38.31 42.57 37.88
N GLN A 91 39.16 43.38 37.23
CA GLN A 91 40.52 43.67 37.68
C GLN A 91 40.63 44.93 38.58
N LYS A 92 39.63 45.81 38.60
CA LYS A 92 39.80 47.12 39.29
C LYS A 92 38.59 47.55 40.10
N SER A 93 38.84 47.69 41.41
CA SER A 93 37.95 48.33 42.36
C SER A 93 38.02 49.87 42.36
N SER A 94 38.90 50.49 41.55
CA SER A 94 39.03 51.95 41.48
C SER A 94 39.58 52.38 40.09
N LEU A 95 38.69 52.44 39.11
CA LEU A 95 38.92 53.16 37.86
C LEU A 95 38.57 54.63 38.00
N ALA A 96 39.25 55.49 37.23
CA ALA A 96 38.81 56.90 37.16
C ALA A 96 37.36 56.98 36.64
N PRO A 97 36.49 57.85 37.16
CA PRO A 97 35.08 57.91 36.81
C PRO A 97 34.81 58.00 35.31
N SER A 98 35.64 58.71 34.55
CA SER A 98 35.54 58.86 33.07
C SER A 98 35.81 57.52 32.37
N THR A 99 36.85 56.77 32.80
CA THR A 99 37.21 55.45 32.20
C THR A 99 36.14 54.43 32.50
N MET A 100 35.55 54.49 33.69
CA MET A 100 34.46 53.63 34.09
C MET A 100 33.21 53.85 33.22
N GLN A 101 32.84 55.07 32.96
CA GLN A 101 31.72 55.41 32.11
C GLN A 101 31.93 54.95 30.65
N GLU A 102 33.15 55.06 30.13
CA GLU A 102 33.48 54.55 28.76
C GLU A 102 33.37 53.03 28.69
N ILE A 103 33.85 52.29 29.70
CA ILE A 103 33.76 50.86 29.78
C ILE A 103 32.30 50.40 29.92
N GLU A 104 31.53 51.00 30.81
CA GLU A 104 30.12 50.72 30.98
C GLU A 104 29.33 50.95 29.69
N GLN A 105 29.63 52.06 28.98
CA GLN A 105 28.96 52.32 27.70
C GLN A 105 29.36 51.30 26.66
N GLY A 106 30.64 50.95 26.51
CA GLY A 106 31.11 49.93 25.57
C GLY A 106 30.49 48.55 25.80
N ILE A 107 30.35 48.14 27.08
CA ILE A 107 29.65 46.88 27.44
C ILE A 107 28.17 46.96 27.11
N LYS A 108 27.50 48.07 27.42
CA LYS A 108 26.08 48.24 27.09
C LYS A 108 25.85 48.19 25.58
N ASP A 109 26.71 48.85 24.78
CA ASP A 109 26.61 48.82 23.32
C ASP A 109 26.83 47.39 22.79
N PHE A 110 27.80 46.66 23.35
CA PHE A 110 28.04 45.29 23.00
C PHE A 110 26.88 44.34 23.36
N LEU A 111 26.39 44.42 24.59
CA LEU A 111 25.21 43.67 25.04
C LEU A 111 23.99 44.00 24.20
N THR A 112 23.81 45.28 23.81
CA THR A 112 22.71 45.68 22.95
C THR A 112 22.82 45.09 21.57
N SER A 113 24.04 45.01 20.98
CA SER A 113 24.27 44.38 19.70
C SER A 113 23.94 42.89 19.74
N VAL A 114 24.34 42.21 20.76
CA VAL A 114 24.02 40.79 20.99
C VAL A 114 22.53 40.55 21.15
N VAL A 115 21.83 41.35 21.91
CA VAL A 115 20.37 41.30 22.06
C VAL A 115 19.67 41.54 20.73
N ASN A 116 20.10 42.51 19.97
CA ASN A 116 19.49 42.82 18.65
C ASN A 116 19.70 41.67 17.64
N MET A 117 20.79 40.92 17.78
CA MET A 117 21.02 39.73 16.93
C MET A 117 20.20 38.51 17.33
N ASN A 118 19.80 38.40 18.59
CA ASN A 118 19.13 37.23 19.15
C ASN A 118 17.66 37.50 19.59
N GLY A 119 17.07 38.58 19.14
CA GLY A 119 15.65 38.89 19.36
C GLY A 119 15.30 39.33 20.79
N ASP A 120 14.24 38.76 21.36
CA ASP A 120 13.65 39.20 22.65
C ASP A 120 14.51 38.92 23.90
N MET A 121 15.73 38.46 23.76
CA MET A 121 16.63 38.13 24.84
C MET A 121 17.08 39.41 25.60
N LYS A 122 17.27 39.30 26.91
CA LYS A 122 17.81 40.36 27.77
C LYS A 122 19.08 39.87 28.44
N LEU A 123 20.05 40.74 28.60
CA LEU A 123 21.33 40.43 29.24
C LEU A 123 21.60 41.35 30.41
N ALA A 124 22.09 40.78 31.50
CA ALA A 124 22.58 41.55 32.65
C ALA A 124 23.92 40.97 33.12
N ALA A 125 24.86 41.84 33.46
CA ALA A 125 26.10 41.49 34.15
C ALA A 125 26.08 42.12 35.54
N ILE A 126 26.24 41.29 36.58
CA ILE A 126 26.20 41.69 37.97
C ILE A 126 27.55 41.33 38.60
N MET A 127 28.36 42.34 38.90
CA MET A 127 29.69 42.14 39.40
C MET A 127 29.71 42.20 40.95
N GLU A 128 30.63 41.45 41.58
CA GLU A 128 30.79 41.44 43.02
C GLU A 128 31.22 42.80 43.59
N ASN A 129 31.91 43.63 42.79
CA ASN A 129 32.27 45.00 43.16
C ASN A 129 31.09 46.01 43.13
N GLY A 130 29.85 45.53 42.92
CA GLY A 130 28.63 46.32 42.90
C GLY A 130 28.23 46.92 41.57
N ILE A 131 29.03 46.69 40.50
CA ILE A 131 28.69 47.18 39.18
C ILE A 131 27.57 46.29 38.62
N ARG A 132 26.52 46.89 38.05
CA ARG A 132 25.38 46.21 37.43
C ARG A 132 25.09 46.82 36.07
N LEU A 133 25.26 46.04 35.03
CA LEU A 133 25.02 46.44 33.65
C LEU A 133 23.91 45.62 33.03
N ASN A 134 23.08 46.20 32.20
CA ASN A 134 21.97 45.51 31.57
C ASN A 134 21.61 46.09 30.21
N SER A 135 21.15 45.23 29.32
CA SER A 135 20.60 45.59 28.01
C SER A 135 19.34 44.74 27.73
N PRO A 136 18.22 45.39 27.34
CA PRO A 136 18.01 46.85 27.32
C PRO A 136 18.00 47.43 28.71
N SER A 137 18.32 48.74 28.82
CA SER A 137 18.38 49.42 30.14
C SER A 137 17.01 49.52 30.81
N GLY A 138 17.04 49.48 32.16
CA GLY A 138 15.85 49.76 32.96
C GLY A 138 14.98 48.56 33.39
N TYR A 139 15.31 47.34 33.02
CA TYR A 139 14.54 46.16 33.45
C TYR A 139 15.10 45.47 34.68
N LEU A 140 16.36 45.70 35.06
CA LEU A 140 17.01 45.08 36.20
C LEU A 140 16.56 45.71 37.53
N ASP A 141 16.27 44.88 38.52
CA ASP A 141 16.05 45.33 39.89
C ASP A 141 17.40 45.40 40.66
N TYR A 142 17.82 46.61 40.98
CA TYR A 142 19.10 46.86 41.65
C TYR A 142 19.06 46.60 43.14
N SER A 143 17.89 46.33 43.76
CA SER A 143 17.74 46.10 45.17
C SER A 143 18.04 44.65 45.62
N ILE A 144 18.20 43.74 44.69
CA ILE A 144 18.34 42.31 44.96
C ILE A 144 19.80 41.95 45.28
N ASP A 145 20.01 41.23 46.40
CA ASP A 145 21.29 40.66 46.76
C ASP A 145 21.33 39.17 46.31
N LEU A 146 22.15 38.89 45.34
CA LEU A 146 22.30 37.55 44.74
C LEU A 146 22.65 36.47 45.74
N LYS A 147 23.46 36.82 46.76
CA LYS A 147 23.95 35.87 47.76
C LYS A 147 22.86 35.39 48.72
N GLN A 148 21.74 36.07 48.77
CA GLN A 148 20.58 35.74 49.61
C GLN A 148 19.51 34.93 48.86
N GLU A 149 19.71 34.72 47.57
CA GLU A 149 18.77 33.93 46.75
C GLU A 149 18.93 32.44 46.98
N ASP A 150 17.83 31.71 47.06
CA ASP A 150 17.77 30.27 47.36
C ASP A 150 18.56 29.43 46.32
N TRP A 151 18.67 29.87 45.09
CA TRP A 151 19.39 29.20 44.02
C TRP A 151 20.91 29.46 44.05
N TYR A 152 21.41 30.49 44.74
CA TYR A 152 22.82 30.89 44.73
C TYR A 152 23.78 29.78 45.19
N PRO A 153 23.48 28.99 46.25
CA PRO A 153 24.35 27.87 46.65
C PRO A 153 24.47 26.76 45.59
N GLU A 154 23.42 26.53 44.82
CA GLU A 154 23.44 25.55 43.76
C GLU A 154 24.24 26.04 42.56
N PHE A 155 24.06 27.28 42.15
CA PHE A 155 24.87 27.94 41.16
C PHE A 155 26.38 27.91 41.50
N MET A 156 26.73 28.19 42.73
CA MET A 156 28.12 28.14 43.18
C MET A 156 28.74 26.73 43.14
N ARG A 157 27.94 25.71 43.25
CA ARG A 157 28.41 24.30 43.11
C ARG A 157 28.58 23.84 41.69
N HIS A 158 27.71 24.27 40.78
CA HIS A 158 27.64 23.76 39.39
C HIS A 158 28.20 24.75 38.37
N GLY A 159 28.43 26.01 38.74
CA GLY A 159 28.89 27.06 37.83
C GLY A 159 27.88 27.49 36.78
N LYS A 160 26.64 27.04 36.90
CA LYS A 160 25.53 27.35 35.99
C LYS A 160 24.22 27.06 36.73
N TYR A 161 23.23 27.87 36.52
CA TYR A 161 21.89 27.64 37.08
C TYR A 161 20.82 28.15 36.14
N ILE A 162 19.69 27.45 36.08
CA ILE A 162 18.54 27.85 35.29
C ILE A 162 17.35 28.03 36.24
N GLU A 163 16.79 29.22 36.22
CA GLU A 163 15.60 29.60 36.96
C GLU A 163 14.44 29.87 36.00
N GLU A 164 13.31 29.28 36.26
CA GLU A 164 12.06 29.52 35.55
C GLU A 164 10.96 29.94 36.55
N GLY A 165 10.08 30.83 36.12
CA GLY A 165 9.02 31.27 37.01
C GLY A 165 8.00 32.21 36.37
N GLU A 166 6.89 32.37 37.09
CA GLU A 166 5.86 33.37 36.77
C GLU A 166 5.91 34.52 37.78
N GLY A 167 5.70 35.74 37.32
CA GLY A 167 5.61 36.93 38.18
C GLY A 167 6.76 37.87 37.98
N LYS A 168 7.19 38.54 39.07
CA LYS A 168 8.41 39.34 39.06
C LYS A 168 9.60 38.42 39.13
N GLY A 169 10.28 38.25 38.01
CA GLY A 169 11.60 37.63 38.03
C GLY A 169 12.51 38.47 38.93
N VAL A 170 13.45 37.79 39.61
CA VAL A 170 14.35 38.38 40.57
C VAL A 170 15.06 39.64 40.02
N TYR A 171 15.19 39.72 38.69
CA TYR A 171 15.88 40.83 37.99
C TYR A 171 15.00 41.58 37.02
N THR A 172 13.72 41.24 36.86
CA THR A 172 12.86 41.90 35.90
C THR A 172 11.78 42.72 36.61
N LYS A 173 11.65 44.00 36.23
CA LYS A 173 10.55 44.85 36.69
C LYS A 173 9.19 44.50 36.06
N GLY A 174 9.16 43.51 35.16
CA GLY A 174 7.95 43.05 34.47
C GLY A 174 7.26 41.91 35.18
N THR A 175 5.96 41.77 34.98
CA THR A 175 5.17 40.60 35.36
C THR A 175 5.02 39.69 34.17
N GLY A 176 5.30 38.42 34.31
CA GLY A 176 5.16 37.42 33.28
C GLY A 176 6.07 36.23 33.51
N TRP A 177 5.94 35.23 32.65
CA TRP A 177 6.83 34.07 32.72
C TRP A 177 8.22 34.45 32.15
N TYR A 178 9.28 33.93 32.76
CA TYR A 178 10.67 34.15 32.37
C TYR A 178 11.51 32.88 32.56
N LEU A 179 12.58 32.81 31.78
CA LEU A 179 13.67 31.84 31.92
C LEU A 179 14.97 32.60 32.09
N ASN A 180 15.59 32.52 33.26
CA ASN A 180 16.88 33.09 33.55
C ASN A 180 17.94 32.02 33.54
N ILE A 181 19.04 32.27 32.83
CA ILE A 181 20.22 31.42 32.84
C ILE A 181 21.39 32.20 33.40
N TYR A 182 21.96 31.67 34.44
CA TYR A 182 23.05 32.29 35.17
C TYR A 182 24.37 31.63 34.80
N TYR A 183 25.37 32.44 34.43
CA TYR A 183 26.73 32.01 34.11
C TYR A 183 27.74 32.78 34.94
N PRO A 184 28.87 32.17 35.39
CA PRO A 184 29.89 32.86 36.16
C PRO A 184 30.71 33.79 35.27
N ILE A 185 31.02 34.96 35.73
CA ILE A 185 32.05 35.85 35.19
C ILE A 185 33.29 35.63 36.03
N ASN A 186 34.25 34.91 35.48
CA ASN A 186 35.51 34.58 36.16
C ASN A 186 36.62 35.54 35.69
N ASN A 187 37.46 35.95 36.62
CA ASN A 187 38.65 36.69 36.30
C ASN A 187 39.64 35.73 35.61
N GLN A 188 40.12 36.09 34.45
CA GLN A 188 41.00 35.24 33.62
C GLN A 188 42.36 34.86 34.22
N TYR A 189 42.83 35.67 35.23
CA TYR A 189 44.13 35.44 35.87
C TYR A 189 43.99 34.68 37.18
N SER A 190 43.00 35.03 38.01
CA SER A 190 42.83 34.44 39.32
C SER A 190 41.87 33.22 39.29
N MET A 191 41.16 33.03 38.18
CA MET A 191 40.09 32.06 38.02
C MET A 191 38.96 32.15 39.10
N ARG A 192 38.94 33.24 39.82
CA ARG A 192 37.88 33.50 40.80
C ARG A 192 36.69 34.09 40.10
N GLN A 193 35.51 33.71 40.58
CA GLN A 193 34.29 34.33 40.17
C GLN A 193 34.22 35.77 40.76
N GLU A 194 34.02 36.72 39.87
CA GLU A 194 33.93 38.15 40.20
C GLU A 194 32.58 38.73 39.79
N GLY A 195 31.70 37.90 39.22
CA GLY A 195 30.37 38.34 38.83
C GLY A 195 29.52 37.22 38.26
N ILE A 196 28.30 37.58 37.88
CA ILE A 196 27.33 36.68 37.25
C ILE A 196 26.78 37.35 36.00
N LEU A 197 26.78 36.65 34.89
CA LEU A 197 26.05 36.99 33.68
C LEU A 197 24.68 36.35 33.73
N VAL A 198 23.63 37.10 33.60
CA VAL A 198 22.24 36.64 33.54
C VAL A 198 21.72 36.82 32.13
N ILE A 199 21.28 35.72 31.49
CA ILE A 199 20.55 35.74 30.24
C ILE A 199 19.07 35.49 30.57
N THR A 200 18.23 36.43 30.23
CA THR A 200 16.78 36.32 30.45
C THR A 200 16.08 36.14 29.13
N ILE A 201 15.36 35.05 28.99
CA ILE A 201 14.51 34.73 27.86
C ILE A 201 13.06 34.96 28.32
N PRO A 202 12.33 35.92 27.75
CA PRO A 202 10.92 36.14 28.06
C PRO A 202 10.05 35.04 27.49
N HIS A 203 8.81 34.94 27.97
CA HIS A 203 7.84 33.94 27.49
C HIS A 203 7.66 33.94 25.96
N SER A 204 7.66 35.11 25.32
CA SER A 204 7.60 35.26 23.87
C SER A 204 8.74 34.52 23.16
N GLY A 205 9.95 34.56 23.70
CA GLY A 205 11.12 33.86 23.18
C GLY A 205 10.96 32.35 23.27
N VAL A 206 10.45 31.84 24.43
CA VAL A 206 10.22 30.40 24.58
C VAL A 206 9.04 29.92 23.75
N LEU A 207 8.00 30.73 23.58
CA LEU A 207 6.90 30.44 22.67
C LEU A 207 7.36 30.37 21.21
N SER A 208 8.35 31.19 20.81
CA SER A 208 8.91 31.12 19.48
C SER A 208 9.70 29.83 19.21
N MET A 209 10.33 29.26 20.26
CA MET A 209 10.98 27.95 20.16
C MET A 209 9.98 26.81 19.92
N ALA A 210 8.76 26.94 20.46
CA ALA A 210 7.69 25.97 20.23
C ALA A 210 6.98 26.16 18.88
N ASP A 211 7.34 27.17 18.11
CA ASP A 211 6.80 27.38 16.77
C ASP A 211 7.49 26.44 15.77
N MET A 212 6.72 25.61 15.11
CA MET A 212 7.22 24.65 14.12
C MET A 212 7.39 25.27 12.73
N GLY A 213 6.73 26.43 12.47
CA GLY A 213 6.79 27.12 11.20
C GLY A 213 6.15 26.40 10.01
N ILE A 214 5.58 25.22 10.23
CA ILE A 214 4.95 24.39 9.22
C ILE A 214 3.52 24.06 9.66
N ASP A 215 2.56 24.28 8.77
CA ASP A 215 1.16 23.93 9.02
C ASP A 215 0.99 22.41 9.20
N GLY A 216 0.33 22.03 10.30
CA GLY A 216 0.13 20.63 10.64
C GLY A 216 1.19 20.06 11.58
N GLU A 217 2.21 20.84 11.93
CA GLU A 217 3.19 20.50 12.95
C GLU A 217 2.99 21.40 14.17
N TYR A 218 2.80 20.81 15.34
CA TYR A 218 2.52 21.53 16.58
C TYR A 218 3.41 21.00 17.68
N MET A 219 3.77 21.88 18.63
CA MET A 219 4.62 21.50 19.75
C MET A 219 4.15 22.13 21.06
N ARG A 220 4.38 21.39 22.14
CA ARG A 220 4.24 21.83 23.52
C ARG A 220 5.51 21.48 24.31
N LEU A 221 6.00 22.42 25.10
CA LEU A 221 7.12 22.22 26.01
C LEU A 221 6.63 22.17 27.44
N LYS A 222 7.12 21.20 28.21
CA LYS A 222 6.88 21.03 29.65
C LYS A 222 8.20 20.97 30.38
N ASN A 223 8.24 21.56 31.56
CA ASN A 223 9.44 21.47 32.42
C ASN A 223 9.53 20.12 33.16
N GLU A 224 10.59 19.94 33.95
CA GLU A 224 10.80 18.75 34.79
C GLU A 224 9.60 18.43 35.72
N LYS A 225 8.83 19.46 36.14
CA LYS A 225 7.65 19.29 36.97
C LYS A 225 6.37 19.00 36.18
N GLY A 226 6.48 18.86 34.84
CA GLY A 226 5.33 18.65 33.96
C GLY A 226 4.48 19.90 33.71
N VAL A 227 4.93 21.07 34.16
CA VAL A 227 4.22 22.34 33.91
C VAL A 227 4.45 22.76 32.46
N VAL A 228 3.37 23.12 31.77
CA VAL A 228 3.42 23.60 30.38
C VAL A 228 4.06 24.98 30.35
N ILE A 229 5.17 25.11 29.65
CA ILE A 229 5.93 26.37 29.54
C ILE A 229 5.59 27.07 28.24
N ALA A 230 5.47 26.31 27.15
CA ALA A 230 5.03 26.82 25.86
C ALA A 230 4.05 25.84 25.23
N ASP A 231 2.97 26.37 24.68
CA ASP A 231 1.95 25.59 23.98
C ASP A 231 1.57 26.26 22.66
N LYS A 232 1.82 25.54 21.57
CA LYS A 232 1.44 25.91 20.21
C LYS A 232 0.48 24.91 19.60
N ILE A 233 -0.07 23.99 20.41
CA ILE A 233 -1.07 23.03 19.93
C ILE A 233 -2.44 23.74 19.96
N PRO A 234 -3.12 23.93 18.81
CA PRO A 234 -4.44 24.52 18.80
C PRO A 234 -5.45 23.69 19.60
N GLU A 235 -6.36 24.36 20.31
CA GLU A 235 -7.37 23.71 21.15
C GLU A 235 -8.20 22.65 20.37
N LYS A 236 -8.49 22.92 19.10
CA LYS A 236 -9.15 21.96 18.21
C LYS A 236 -8.35 20.66 18.06
N VAL A 237 -7.04 20.79 17.80
CA VAL A 237 -6.12 19.66 17.63
C VAL A 237 -6.00 18.86 18.92
N GLN A 238 -5.84 19.56 20.05
CA GLN A 238 -5.80 18.93 21.36
C GLN A 238 -7.05 18.09 21.64
N ASN A 239 -8.24 18.65 21.41
CA ASN A 239 -9.52 17.94 21.58
C ASN A 239 -9.64 16.72 20.68
N GLU A 240 -9.09 16.78 19.48
CA GLU A 240 -9.09 15.66 18.53
C GLU A 240 -8.09 14.55 18.91
N VAL A 241 -6.92 14.93 19.42
CA VAL A 241 -5.92 14.01 19.98
C VAL A 241 -6.47 13.28 21.19
N GLU A 242 -7.10 13.98 22.14
CA GLU A 242 -7.71 13.38 23.33
C GLU A 242 -8.85 12.40 22.99
N LYS A 243 -9.56 12.63 21.91
CA LYS A 243 -10.59 11.70 21.37
C LYS A 243 -10.00 10.50 20.64
N GLY A 244 -8.68 10.41 20.50
CA GLY A 244 -8.00 9.32 19.82
C GLY A 244 -8.23 9.30 18.31
N ILE A 245 -8.45 10.45 17.69
CA ILE A 245 -8.63 10.55 16.23
C ILE A 245 -7.29 10.26 15.57
N SER A 246 -7.24 9.22 14.74
CA SER A 246 -6.03 8.66 14.11
C SER A 246 -5.36 9.56 13.06
N VAL A 247 -5.84 10.78 12.88
CA VAL A 247 -5.25 11.75 11.95
C VAL A 247 -3.98 12.38 12.53
N TYR A 248 -3.83 12.37 13.84
CA TYR A 248 -2.67 12.94 14.52
C TYR A 248 -1.76 11.84 15.05
N ASN A 249 -0.44 12.05 14.91
CA ASN A 249 0.59 11.26 15.58
C ASN A 249 1.23 12.13 16.65
N VAL A 250 1.35 11.61 17.87
CA VAL A 250 1.90 12.32 19.02
C VAL A 250 3.15 11.61 19.50
N ARG A 251 4.23 12.37 19.70
CA ARG A 251 5.49 11.87 20.25
C ARG A 251 5.95 12.77 21.39
N ASN A 252 6.33 12.15 22.49
CA ASN A 252 7.01 12.82 23.59
C ASN A 252 8.48 12.49 23.55
N GLU A 253 9.34 13.49 23.67
CA GLU A 253 10.80 13.34 23.69
C GLU A 253 11.38 14.21 24.80
N ASP A 254 12.38 13.68 25.47
CA ASP A 254 13.12 14.42 26.48
C ASP A 254 14.26 15.20 25.85
N ILE A 255 14.40 16.47 26.25
CA ILE A 255 15.43 17.38 25.79
C ILE A 255 16.22 17.90 26.98
N ASP A 256 17.52 18.05 26.82
CA ASP A 256 18.37 18.67 27.88
C ASP A 256 18.51 20.16 27.62
N ILE A 257 18.07 20.94 28.59
CA ILE A 257 18.21 22.39 28.59
C ILE A 257 19.11 22.78 29.77
N GLY A 258 20.41 22.84 29.49
CA GLY A 258 21.39 23.28 30.46
C GLY A 258 21.47 22.43 31.73
N GLY A 259 21.29 21.12 31.62
CA GLY A 259 21.30 20.16 32.71
C GLY A 259 19.94 19.92 33.37
N LYS A 260 18.86 20.50 32.84
CA LYS A 260 17.46 20.20 33.22
C LYS A 260 16.77 19.47 32.11
N THR A 261 16.10 18.37 32.45
CA THR A 261 15.33 17.59 31.48
C THR A 261 13.95 18.18 31.30
N TRP A 262 13.68 18.70 30.11
CA TRP A 262 12.34 19.14 29.72
C TRP A 262 11.71 18.11 28.79
N GLN A 263 10.40 18.10 28.70
CA GLN A 263 9.65 17.24 27.80
C GLN A 263 9.08 18.02 26.63
N MET A 264 9.40 17.58 25.44
CA MET A 264 8.87 18.09 24.18
C MET A 264 7.77 17.14 23.70
N GLU A 265 6.54 17.64 23.58
CA GLU A 265 5.40 16.93 22.98
C GLU A 265 5.17 17.47 21.58
N ILE A 266 5.38 16.65 20.55
CA ILE A 266 5.16 17.01 19.16
C ILE A 266 3.91 16.31 18.64
N VAL A 267 3.04 17.06 18.01
CA VAL A 267 1.83 16.58 17.33
C VAL A 267 1.95 16.86 15.84
N LEU A 268 1.88 15.79 15.05
CA LEU A 268 1.99 15.83 13.60
C LEU A 268 0.65 15.46 12.96
N ASP A 269 0.11 16.37 12.14
CA ASP A 269 -1.05 16.06 11.29
C ASP A 269 -0.65 15.13 10.15
N THR A 270 -1.07 13.89 10.23
CA THR A 270 -0.75 12.88 9.22
C THR A 270 -1.55 13.04 7.93
N ALA A 271 -2.61 13.88 7.92
CA ALA A 271 -3.38 14.13 6.71
C ALA A 271 -2.56 14.91 5.67
N SER A 272 -1.67 15.81 6.13
CA SER A 272 -0.75 16.56 5.27
C SER A 272 0.29 15.66 4.58
N LEU A 273 0.71 14.57 5.25
CA LEU A 273 1.67 13.59 4.71
C LEU A 273 1.05 12.63 3.67
N VAL A 274 -0.28 12.59 3.59
CA VAL A 274 -1.04 11.67 2.71
C VAL A 274 -1.26 12.24 1.30
N VAL A 275 -0.71 13.40 0.97
CA VAL A 275 -0.93 14.10 -0.32
C VAL A 275 -0.61 13.24 -1.55
N ASP A 276 0.28 12.27 -1.44
CA ASP A 276 0.66 11.39 -2.55
C ASP A 276 -0.18 10.10 -2.70
N SER A 277 -1.13 9.87 -1.81
CA SER A 277 -1.97 8.66 -1.88
C SER A 277 -2.80 8.58 -3.17
N ARG A 278 -3.18 9.71 -3.76
CA ARG A 278 -3.93 9.76 -5.02
C ARG A 278 -3.18 9.08 -6.18
N ASN A 279 -1.89 9.34 -6.31
CA ASN A 279 -1.07 8.75 -7.38
C ASN A 279 -0.92 7.24 -7.20
N ILE A 280 -0.79 6.78 -5.95
CA ILE A 280 -0.73 5.36 -5.60
C ILE A 280 -2.06 4.66 -5.95
N TRP A 281 -3.21 5.29 -5.61
CA TRP A 281 -4.52 4.77 -5.95
C TRP A 281 -4.78 4.75 -7.47
N ILE A 282 -4.35 5.79 -8.19
CA ILE A 282 -4.43 5.83 -9.66
C ILE A 282 -3.58 4.71 -10.26
N GLY A 283 -2.35 4.53 -9.79
CA GLY A 283 -1.46 3.46 -10.24
C GLY A 283 -2.07 2.07 -10.01
N PHE A 284 -2.59 1.82 -8.82
CA PHE A 284 -3.27 0.55 -8.50
C PHE A 284 -4.50 0.30 -9.38
N THR A 285 -5.33 1.33 -9.59
CA THR A 285 -6.52 1.23 -10.45
C THR A 285 -6.13 0.95 -11.90
N MET A 286 -5.07 1.58 -12.42
CA MET A 286 -4.54 1.28 -13.76
C MET A 286 -4.08 -0.17 -13.89
N VAL A 287 -3.36 -0.70 -12.90
CA VAL A 287 -2.92 -2.10 -12.91
C VAL A 287 -4.11 -3.05 -12.93
N LEU A 288 -5.17 -2.77 -12.15
CA LEU A 288 -6.40 -3.56 -12.16
C LEU A 288 -7.11 -3.52 -13.52
N LEU A 289 -7.20 -2.35 -14.16
CA LEU A 289 -7.82 -2.20 -15.47
C LEU A 289 -7.05 -2.94 -16.57
N LEU A 290 -5.72 -2.83 -16.57
CA LEU A 290 -4.85 -3.57 -17.50
C LEU A 290 -4.96 -5.08 -17.28
N GLY A 291 -5.00 -5.52 -16.02
CA GLY A 291 -5.21 -6.91 -15.66
C GLY A 291 -6.57 -7.43 -16.14
N ALA A 292 -7.63 -6.65 -15.99
CA ALA A 292 -8.97 -6.99 -16.48
C ALA A 292 -9.00 -7.12 -18.01
N LEU A 293 -8.38 -6.18 -18.73
CA LEU A 293 -8.27 -6.22 -20.18
C LEU A 293 -7.51 -7.47 -20.65
N PHE A 294 -6.36 -7.74 -20.04
CA PHE A 294 -5.57 -8.95 -20.32
C PHE A 294 -6.38 -10.22 -20.09
N PHE A 295 -7.14 -10.25 -18.97
CA PHE A 295 -7.95 -11.41 -18.62
C PHE A 295 -9.09 -11.68 -19.61
N VAL A 296 -9.76 -10.62 -20.09
CA VAL A 296 -10.80 -10.71 -21.14
C VAL A 296 -10.18 -11.25 -22.43
N LEU A 297 -9.02 -10.75 -22.83
CA LEU A 297 -8.30 -11.20 -24.01
C LEU A 297 -7.92 -12.69 -23.90
N ALA A 298 -7.35 -13.08 -22.76
CA ALA A 298 -7.00 -14.48 -22.48
C ALA A 298 -8.23 -15.40 -22.50
N ALA A 299 -9.36 -14.97 -21.93
CA ALA A 299 -10.60 -15.74 -21.93
C ALA A 299 -11.16 -15.94 -23.35
N VAL A 300 -11.08 -14.91 -24.20
CA VAL A 300 -11.50 -15.03 -25.62
C VAL A 300 -10.58 -15.99 -26.39
N LEU A 301 -9.27 -15.88 -26.21
CA LEU A 301 -8.30 -16.77 -26.84
C LEU A 301 -8.50 -18.21 -26.38
N PHE A 302 -8.63 -18.44 -25.08
CA PHE A 302 -8.90 -19.76 -24.49
C PHE A 302 -10.20 -20.37 -25.04
N SER A 303 -11.26 -19.55 -25.14
CA SER A 303 -12.53 -19.99 -25.71
C SER A 303 -12.39 -20.40 -27.17
N ARG A 304 -11.66 -19.63 -27.97
CA ARG A 304 -11.45 -19.94 -29.42
C ARG A 304 -10.57 -21.17 -29.60
N TYR A 305 -9.52 -21.29 -28.84
CA TYR A 305 -8.51 -22.34 -29.03
C TYR A 305 -8.91 -23.70 -28.47
N LEU A 306 -9.63 -23.73 -27.33
CA LEU A 306 -10.03 -24.99 -26.69
C LEU A 306 -11.54 -25.29 -26.81
N THR A 307 -12.38 -24.31 -26.47
CA THR A 307 -13.82 -24.59 -26.34
C THR A 307 -14.51 -24.77 -27.68
N VAL A 308 -14.16 -23.99 -28.69
CA VAL A 308 -14.83 -24.05 -30.01
C VAL A 308 -14.56 -25.37 -30.72
N PRO A 309 -13.32 -25.88 -30.84
CA PRO A 309 -13.04 -27.16 -31.49
C PRO A 309 -13.75 -28.34 -30.83
N ILE A 310 -13.77 -28.39 -29.52
CA ILE A 310 -14.47 -29.45 -28.77
C ILE A 310 -15.98 -29.42 -29.07
N LEU A 311 -16.59 -28.22 -29.13
CA LEU A 311 -18.01 -28.10 -29.47
C LEU A 311 -18.28 -28.52 -30.95
N GLN A 312 -17.38 -28.17 -31.87
CA GLN A 312 -17.50 -28.59 -33.28
C GLN A 312 -17.41 -30.11 -33.41
N CYS A 313 -16.47 -30.75 -32.69
CA CYS A 313 -16.37 -32.20 -32.69
C CYS A 313 -17.64 -32.86 -32.12
N ARG A 314 -18.18 -32.36 -31.02
CA ARG A 314 -19.48 -32.81 -30.48
C ARG A 314 -20.60 -32.69 -31.52
N ASP A 315 -20.70 -31.54 -32.18
CA ASP A 315 -21.78 -31.26 -33.14
C ASP A 315 -21.66 -32.14 -34.37
N SER A 316 -20.44 -32.44 -34.81
CA SER A 316 -20.15 -33.40 -35.88
C SER A 316 -20.52 -34.82 -35.48
N MET A 317 -20.23 -35.25 -34.25
CA MET A 317 -20.68 -36.55 -33.71
C MET A 317 -22.22 -36.68 -33.70
N ILE A 318 -22.92 -35.57 -33.32
CA ILE A 318 -24.40 -35.54 -33.33
C ILE A 318 -24.95 -35.69 -34.76
N LYS A 319 -24.28 -35.10 -35.76
CA LYS A 319 -24.68 -35.25 -37.18
C LYS A 319 -24.52 -36.68 -37.68
N ILE A 320 -23.41 -37.34 -37.35
CA ILE A 320 -23.20 -38.77 -37.68
C ILE A 320 -24.28 -39.63 -37.01
N ARG A 321 -24.58 -39.41 -35.73
CA ARG A 321 -25.67 -40.10 -35.03
C ARG A 321 -27.02 -39.94 -35.71
N ASN A 322 -27.27 -38.82 -36.37
CA ASN A 322 -28.50 -38.52 -37.10
C ASN A 322 -28.44 -38.97 -38.60
N ASN A 323 -27.58 -39.95 -38.92
CA ASN A 323 -27.40 -40.53 -40.27
C ASN A 323 -26.82 -39.56 -41.31
N GLN A 324 -26.15 -38.48 -40.91
CA GLN A 324 -25.38 -37.64 -41.81
C GLN A 324 -23.93 -38.17 -41.82
N MET A 325 -23.61 -39.04 -42.75
CA MET A 325 -22.33 -39.72 -42.84
C MET A 325 -21.32 -38.93 -43.68
N GLY A 326 -20.02 -39.24 -43.54
CA GLY A 326 -18.93 -38.62 -44.32
C GLY A 326 -18.60 -37.20 -43.91
N ILE A 327 -18.75 -36.89 -42.62
CA ILE A 327 -18.41 -35.59 -42.06
C ILE A 327 -16.96 -35.64 -41.59
N ASN A 328 -16.08 -34.88 -42.25
CA ASN A 328 -14.71 -34.66 -41.83
C ASN A 328 -14.53 -33.22 -41.34
N MET A 329 -13.73 -33.06 -40.32
CA MET A 329 -13.35 -31.75 -39.76
C MET A 329 -11.97 -31.36 -40.28
N GLU A 330 -11.80 -30.08 -40.65
CA GLU A 330 -10.49 -29.53 -40.96
C GLU A 330 -9.63 -29.46 -39.68
N ASN A 331 -8.47 -30.08 -39.72
CA ASN A 331 -7.51 -30.02 -38.62
C ASN A 331 -6.47 -28.94 -38.90
N HIS A 332 -6.49 -27.89 -38.07
CA HIS A 332 -5.51 -26.80 -38.05
C HIS A 332 -4.64 -26.82 -36.78
N TYR A 333 -4.79 -27.84 -35.95
CA TYR A 333 -4.14 -27.96 -34.65
C TYR A 333 -3.05 -29.04 -34.70
N HIS A 334 -1.96 -28.82 -33.96
CA HIS A 334 -0.82 -29.74 -33.90
C HIS A 334 -0.57 -30.19 -32.45
N ASP A 335 -1.65 -30.25 -31.65
CA ASP A 335 -1.68 -30.63 -30.24
C ASP A 335 -2.74 -31.72 -30.03
N GLU A 336 -3.10 -31.96 -28.78
CA GLU A 336 -4.09 -32.95 -28.36
C GLU A 336 -5.49 -32.69 -28.98
N ILE A 337 -5.78 -31.42 -29.33
CA ILE A 337 -7.01 -31.07 -30.05
C ILE A 337 -6.92 -31.56 -31.50
N GLY A 338 -5.74 -31.44 -32.12
CA GLY A 338 -5.48 -31.99 -33.45
C GLY A 338 -5.63 -33.49 -33.46
N GLU A 339 -5.02 -34.21 -32.52
CA GLU A 339 -5.16 -35.65 -32.38
C GLU A 339 -6.61 -36.10 -32.21
N MET A 340 -7.41 -35.34 -31.44
CA MET A 340 -8.83 -35.62 -31.27
C MET A 340 -9.61 -35.45 -32.58
N ILE A 341 -9.29 -34.42 -33.39
CA ILE A 341 -9.94 -34.17 -34.66
C ILE A 341 -9.58 -35.28 -35.68
N ASP A 342 -8.30 -35.66 -35.75
CA ASP A 342 -7.83 -36.73 -36.60
C ASP A 342 -8.46 -38.08 -36.25
N GLY A 343 -8.49 -38.44 -34.94
CA GLY A 343 -9.15 -39.62 -34.48
C GLY A 343 -10.67 -39.63 -34.74
N PHE A 344 -11.33 -38.47 -34.69
CA PHE A 344 -12.73 -38.32 -35.10
C PHE A 344 -12.89 -38.58 -36.61
N ASN A 345 -12.01 -38.03 -37.44
CA ASN A 345 -12.06 -38.21 -38.91
C ASN A 345 -11.84 -39.68 -39.28
N GLU A 346 -10.83 -40.34 -38.69
CA GLU A 346 -10.57 -41.77 -38.88
C GLU A 346 -11.78 -42.64 -38.48
N MET A 347 -12.42 -42.30 -37.35
CA MET A 347 -13.64 -42.99 -36.92
C MET A 347 -14.80 -42.77 -37.92
N SER A 348 -14.97 -41.54 -38.42
CA SER A 348 -16.01 -41.19 -39.40
C SER A 348 -15.83 -41.97 -40.71
N ASP A 349 -14.59 -42.03 -41.22
CA ASP A 349 -14.25 -42.79 -42.44
C ASP A 349 -14.43 -44.31 -42.25
N SER A 350 -14.06 -44.83 -41.08
CA SER A 350 -14.27 -46.24 -40.72
C SER A 350 -15.76 -46.62 -40.68
N ILE A 351 -16.61 -45.73 -40.16
CA ILE A 351 -18.07 -45.94 -40.15
C ILE A 351 -18.62 -45.98 -41.58
N LEU A 352 -18.15 -45.08 -42.47
CA LEU A 352 -18.53 -45.07 -43.87
C LEU A 352 -18.16 -46.37 -44.56
N ASP A 353 -16.93 -46.84 -44.42
CA ASP A 353 -16.44 -48.11 -45.01
C ASP A 353 -17.27 -49.32 -44.51
N LEU A 354 -17.57 -49.34 -43.21
CA LEU A 354 -18.44 -50.39 -42.63
C LEU A 354 -19.85 -50.35 -43.21
N ILE A 355 -20.44 -49.17 -43.42
CA ILE A 355 -21.78 -49.04 -44.03
C ILE A 355 -21.77 -49.51 -45.49
N GLU A 356 -20.74 -49.13 -46.25
CA GLU A 356 -20.59 -49.57 -47.65
C GLU A 356 -20.42 -51.10 -47.74
N LYS A 357 -19.54 -51.68 -46.91
CA LYS A 357 -19.36 -53.16 -46.83
C LYS A 357 -20.66 -53.84 -46.46
N ASN A 358 -21.40 -53.31 -45.44
CA ASN A 358 -22.69 -53.91 -45.07
C ASN A 358 -23.72 -53.81 -46.20
N LYS A 359 -23.73 -52.72 -46.97
CA LYS A 359 -24.62 -52.60 -48.13
C LYS A 359 -24.28 -53.65 -49.21
N ILE A 360 -22.97 -53.82 -49.51
CA ILE A 360 -22.49 -54.84 -50.42
C ILE A 360 -22.89 -56.26 -49.97
N ILE A 361 -22.62 -56.56 -48.69
CA ILE A 361 -22.97 -57.86 -48.08
C ILE A 361 -24.50 -58.09 -48.15
N SER A 362 -25.31 -57.11 -47.80
CA SER A 362 -26.77 -57.22 -47.89
C SER A 362 -27.25 -57.45 -49.31
N THR A 363 -26.61 -56.79 -50.31
CA THR A 363 -26.94 -57.00 -51.71
C THR A 363 -26.58 -58.39 -52.19
N LEU A 364 -25.38 -58.90 -51.84
CA LEU A 364 -24.95 -60.24 -52.13
C LEU A 364 -25.81 -61.33 -51.48
N GLN A 365 -26.22 -61.08 -50.24
CA GLN A 365 -27.15 -61.97 -49.52
C GLN A 365 -28.48 -62.09 -50.24
N LYS A 366 -29.09 -60.96 -50.68
CA LYS A 366 -30.31 -60.97 -51.50
C LYS A 366 -30.15 -61.66 -52.84
N GLU A 367 -29.02 -61.41 -53.51
CA GLU A 367 -28.69 -62.10 -54.78
C GLU A 367 -28.56 -63.61 -54.56
N THR A 368 -27.87 -64.05 -53.51
CA THR A 368 -27.71 -65.44 -53.12
C THR A 368 -29.05 -66.10 -52.83
N GLU A 369 -29.90 -65.38 -52.04
CA GLU A 369 -31.23 -65.85 -51.70
C GLU A 369 -32.11 -65.99 -52.93
N TYR A 370 -32.02 -65.00 -53.83
CA TYR A 370 -32.70 -65.08 -55.16
C TYR A 370 -32.22 -66.26 -55.97
N GLN A 371 -30.92 -66.50 -56.06
CA GLN A 371 -30.34 -67.63 -56.75
C GLN A 371 -30.78 -69.03 -56.12
N MET A 372 -30.84 -69.08 -54.83
CA MET A 372 -31.34 -70.26 -54.13
C MET A 372 -32.84 -70.55 -54.45
N LEU A 373 -33.64 -69.47 -54.47
CA LEU A 373 -35.06 -69.60 -54.85
C LEU A 373 -35.19 -70.10 -56.34
N LEU A 374 -34.38 -69.60 -57.25
CA LEU A 374 -34.34 -70.06 -58.67
C LEU A 374 -33.93 -71.54 -58.71
N GLN A 375 -32.99 -72.01 -57.92
CA GLN A 375 -32.55 -73.40 -57.86
C GLN A 375 -33.64 -74.35 -57.32
N GLN A 376 -34.57 -73.85 -56.46
CA GLN A 376 -35.70 -74.63 -56.00
C GLN A 376 -36.65 -75.03 -57.13
N ILE A 377 -36.63 -74.28 -58.28
CA ILE A 377 -37.28 -74.71 -59.53
C ILE A 377 -36.32 -75.68 -60.15
N ASN A 378 -36.53 -76.99 -59.94
CA ASN A 378 -35.68 -77.99 -60.55
C ASN A 378 -35.69 -77.90 -62.11
N PRO A 379 -34.66 -77.29 -62.72
CA PRO A 379 -34.67 -77.07 -64.20
C PRO A 379 -34.75 -78.42 -64.97
N HIS A 380 -34.09 -79.40 -64.39
CA HIS A 380 -34.11 -80.73 -65.03
C HIS A 380 -35.52 -81.35 -65.03
N PHE A 381 -36.30 -81.17 -63.91
CA PHE A 381 -37.68 -81.59 -63.92
C PHE A 381 -38.54 -80.81 -64.96
N LEU A 382 -38.32 -79.52 -65.09
CA LEU A 382 -38.99 -78.72 -66.08
C LEU A 382 -38.67 -79.16 -67.51
N TYR A 383 -37.37 -79.31 -67.82
CA TYR A 383 -36.95 -79.83 -69.16
C TYR A 383 -37.49 -81.19 -69.40
N ASN A 384 -37.43 -82.15 -68.51
CA ASN A 384 -37.95 -83.51 -68.68
C ASN A 384 -39.48 -83.51 -68.84
N THR A 385 -40.19 -82.67 -68.10
CA THR A 385 -41.65 -82.60 -68.28
C THR A 385 -42.07 -81.96 -69.59
N LEU A 386 -41.33 -80.93 -70.10
CA LEU A 386 -41.53 -80.36 -71.45
C LEU A 386 -41.17 -81.38 -72.53
N GLU A 387 -40.14 -82.22 -72.33
CA GLU A 387 -39.78 -83.28 -73.26
C GLU A 387 -40.85 -84.36 -73.29
N ILE A 388 -41.46 -84.70 -72.17
CA ILE A 388 -42.58 -85.63 -72.11
C ILE A 388 -43.79 -85.04 -72.82
N ILE A 389 -44.10 -83.78 -72.62
CA ILE A 389 -45.22 -83.11 -73.30
C ILE A 389 -44.97 -83.14 -74.82
N ASN A 390 -43.74 -82.79 -75.26
CA ASN A 390 -43.38 -82.83 -76.70
C ASN A 390 -43.53 -84.27 -77.30
N GLY A 391 -43.05 -85.28 -76.58
CA GLY A 391 -43.18 -86.67 -76.93
C GLY A 391 -44.62 -87.13 -77.07
N LEU A 392 -45.53 -86.66 -76.12
CA LEU A 392 -46.95 -86.96 -76.17
C LEU A 392 -47.64 -86.24 -77.38
N ILE A 393 -47.27 -85.05 -77.75
CA ILE A 393 -47.78 -84.30 -78.91
C ILE A 393 -47.37 -84.99 -80.18
N LEU A 394 -46.11 -85.39 -80.34
CA LEU A 394 -45.61 -86.10 -81.54
C LEU A 394 -46.26 -87.48 -81.70
N SER A 395 -46.68 -88.10 -80.54
CA SER A 395 -47.40 -89.39 -80.55
C SER A 395 -48.88 -89.25 -80.82
N LYS A 396 -49.41 -88.04 -81.09
CA LYS A 396 -50.81 -87.70 -81.31
C LYS A 396 -51.71 -88.03 -80.07
N LYS A 397 -51.15 -87.92 -78.83
CA LYS A 397 -51.84 -88.10 -77.57
C LYS A 397 -52.18 -86.76 -76.88
N GLU A 398 -52.96 -85.92 -77.54
CA GLU A 398 -53.26 -84.55 -77.19
C GLU A 398 -53.90 -84.37 -75.80
N THR A 399 -54.82 -85.29 -75.41
CA THR A 399 -55.52 -85.25 -74.10
C THR A 399 -54.55 -85.54 -72.98
N GLU A 400 -53.57 -86.44 -73.15
CA GLU A 400 -52.55 -86.71 -72.17
C GLU A 400 -51.56 -85.59 -72.03
N ALA A 401 -51.19 -84.89 -73.09
CA ALA A 401 -50.34 -83.73 -73.11
C ALA A 401 -50.95 -82.56 -72.35
N VAL A 402 -52.25 -82.26 -72.55
CA VAL A 402 -52.97 -81.25 -71.81
C VAL A 402 -53.00 -81.53 -70.31
N ALA A 403 -53.29 -82.79 -69.91
CA ALA A 403 -53.30 -83.18 -68.49
C ALA A 403 -51.93 -82.95 -67.75
N VAL A 404 -50.81 -83.24 -68.50
CA VAL A 404 -49.47 -82.99 -67.96
C VAL A 404 -49.20 -81.47 -67.85
N CYS A 405 -49.66 -80.63 -68.84
CA CYS A 405 -49.53 -79.18 -68.78
C CYS A 405 -50.35 -78.58 -67.62
N GLU A 406 -51.59 -79.07 -67.40
CA GLU A 406 -52.39 -78.60 -66.24
C GLU A 406 -51.76 -78.96 -64.90
N THR A 407 -51.24 -80.22 -64.83
CA THR A 407 -50.51 -80.63 -63.59
C THR A 407 -49.23 -79.80 -63.34
N LEU A 408 -48.47 -79.50 -64.43
CA LEU A 408 -47.31 -78.65 -64.33
C LEU A 408 -47.69 -77.24 -63.86
N GLY A 409 -48.79 -76.67 -64.42
CA GLY A 409 -49.30 -75.37 -63.99
C GLY A 409 -49.70 -75.32 -62.54
N GLN A 410 -50.29 -76.42 -62.02
CA GLN A 410 -50.66 -76.48 -60.59
C GLN A 410 -49.44 -76.58 -59.61
N ILE A 411 -48.32 -77.18 -60.10
CA ILE A 411 -47.09 -77.25 -59.31
C ILE A 411 -46.37 -75.90 -59.20
N PHE A 412 -46.49 -75.03 -60.26
CA PHE A 412 -45.84 -73.71 -60.27
C PHE A 412 -46.71 -72.54 -59.85
N HIS A 413 -47.96 -72.76 -59.46
CA HIS A 413 -48.86 -71.77 -58.92
C HIS A 413 -48.80 -71.81 -57.37
#